data_84acc7067feb11df601247919a87775c
#
_entry.id   84acc7067feb11df601247919a87775c
#
_cell.length_a   1.000
_cell.length_b   1.000
_cell.length_c   1.000
_cell.angle_alpha   90.00
_cell.angle_beta   90.00
_cell.angle_gamma   90.00
#
_symmetry.space_group_name_H-M   'P 1'
#
loop_
_entity.id
_entity.type
_entity.pdbx_description
1 polymer ?
#
loop_
_entity_poly.entity_id
_entity_poly.type
_entity_poly.pdbx_seq_one_letter_code
_entity_poly.pdbx_strand_id
1 'polypeptide(L)'
;IVLPIIADSSQLEAIYEAVHDKTFILHGPPGTGKSQTITNIIANALYKGKRVLFVAEKMAALSVVQNRLAAIGLAPFCLEIHSNKTKKSTVISQLKETTEIIRRTPPEEFKKEAERLLKLRTELNKYIEALHKEYPFGLSLYDAIIHYQSTDVEPCFDIPSSYLDDLDKDRFSHWEDAIESLVSTANACGHPHLHPLTGISIREYSSAIKEEASQTLATFIGLLTAIQSKLPVFSALLEDTDIHPTRKDFDIITAIIRKILEIPELTPELLTTPLLNETLEEYRKVTKHGRKRDEIKAEIENGFTKEVLKINAGPMLAEWNRVSAQWFLPRYFGQRKIKKAIRPYALQPVEPETVQPLLHQVIRYQEELDFTDRYTAKLPSLFGRFGRDEEWDIIDQIIHEVSSLHSLLLSYSKDVAKTSRIKQNLALQLTEGIRTFRDIHSHSLNELHQLADTLTATEQRLSTTLGITVETLYTNSADWIGIALQQAATWKENLDKLKDWYQWLQSY
;
A
#
# COMPACT_ATOMS: atom_id res chain seq x y z
N ILE A 1 20.22 -16.50 65.27
CA ILE A 1 20.16 -15.37 66.19
C ILE A 1 18.84 -15.40 66.94
N VAL A 2 18.86 -15.23 68.23
CA VAL A 2 17.67 -15.10 69.09
C VAL A 2 17.56 -13.63 69.51
N LEU A 3 16.37 -13.05 69.42
CA LEU A 3 16.12 -11.65 69.74
C LEU A 3 15.09 -11.54 70.88
N PRO A 4 15.54 -11.70 72.10
CA PRO A 4 14.66 -11.51 73.25
C PRO A 4 14.12 -10.09 73.38
N ILE A 5 14.88 -9.08 72.86
CA ILE A 5 14.49 -7.66 72.81
C ILE A 5 14.52 -7.22 71.36
N ILE A 6 13.52 -6.46 70.91
CA ILE A 6 13.43 -5.92 69.54
C ILE A 6 14.72 -5.11 69.23
N ALA A 7 15.24 -5.30 68.02
CA ALA A 7 16.43 -4.66 67.54
C ALA A 7 16.20 -4.08 66.13
N ASP A 8 16.77 -2.91 65.84
CA ASP A 8 16.81 -2.35 64.51
C ASP A 8 17.89 -3.01 63.64
N SER A 9 17.99 -2.61 62.36
CA SER A 9 18.92 -3.23 61.42
C SER A 9 20.38 -3.09 61.82
N SER A 10 20.79 -1.93 62.37
CA SER A 10 22.17 -1.68 62.81
C SER A 10 22.52 -2.46 64.09
N GLN A 11 21.54 -2.57 64.98
CA GLN A 11 21.68 -3.38 66.18
C GLN A 11 21.73 -4.89 65.80
N LEU A 12 20.93 -5.35 64.84
CA LEU A 12 20.98 -6.69 64.33
C LEU A 12 22.34 -7.02 63.73
N GLU A 13 22.90 -6.15 62.93
CA GLU A 13 24.26 -6.32 62.39
C GLU A 13 25.30 -6.48 63.49
N ALA A 14 25.29 -5.66 64.52
CA ALA A 14 26.19 -5.81 65.67
C ALA A 14 26.00 -7.10 66.43
N ILE A 15 24.75 -7.56 66.61
CA ILE A 15 24.44 -8.86 67.24
C ILE A 15 24.95 -9.98 66.34
N TYR A 16 24.76 -9.90 65.03
CA TYR A 16 25.22 -10.89 64.09
C TYR A 16 26.74 -11.05 64.12
N GLU A 17 27.46 -9.95 64.06
CA GLU A 17 28.92 -9.90 64.09
C GLU A 17 29.46 -10.49 65.42
N ALA A 18 28.86 -10.12 66.56
CA ALA A 18 29.21 -10.67 67.85
C ALA A 18 28.99 -12.18 67.96
N VAL A 19 27.92 -12.66 67.36
CA VAL A 19 27.57 -14.14 67.34
C VAL A 19 28.56 -14.93 66.49
N HIS A 20 29.19 -14.28 65.50
CA HIS A 20 30.21 -14.88 64.62
C HIS A 20 31.64 -14.59 65.05
N ASP A 21 31.83 -14.26 66.35
CA ASP A 21 33.12 -14.13 67.03
C ASP A 21 34.04 -13.01 66.48
N LYS A 22 33.40 -11.99 65.85
CA LYS A 22 34.15 -10.83 65.37
C LYS A 22 34.42 -9.83 66.54
N THR A 23 35.60 -9.23 66.51
CA THR A 23 35.98 -8.13 67.41
C THR A 23 35.64 -6.83 66.74
N PHE A 24 34.88 -5.96 67.40
CA PHE A 24 34.45 -4.67 66.87
C PHE A 24 34.20 -3.65 67.97
N ILE A 25 34.10 -2.41 67.59
CA ILE A 25 33.76 -1.28 68.45
C ILE A 25 32.33 -0.85 68.07
N LEU A 26 31.43 -0.85 69.08
CA LEU A 26 30.07 -0.36 68.97
C LEU A 26 29.96 1.06 69.53
N HIS A 27 29.88 2.04 68.64
CA HIS A 27 29.60 3.41 68.99
C HIS A 27 28.12 3.74 68.95
N GLY A 28 27.62 4.46 69.93
CA GLY A 28 26.24 4.92 69.91
C GLY A 28 26.01 5.99 70.94
N PRO A 29 25.35 7.09 70.59
CA PRO A 29 24.96 8.13 71.54
C PRO A 29 24.00 7.60 72.63
N PRO A 30 23.78 8.34 73.73
CA PRO A 30 22.70 7.98 74.65
C PRO A 30 21.34 7.88 73.90
N GLY A 31 20.55 6.87 74.21
CA GLY A 31 19.24 6.68 73.58
C GLY A 31 19.21 5.78 72.38
N THR A 32 20.32 5.40 71.80
CA THR A 32 20.39 4.49 70.55
C THR A 32 20.22 3.02 70.85
N GLY A 33 19.75 2.62 71.97
CA GLY A 33 19.53 1.21 72.33
C GLY A 33 20.78 0.36 72.59
N LYS A 34 21.98 0.96 72.88
CA LYS A 34 23.20 0.19 73.19
C LYS A 34 22.99 -0.90 74.21
N SER A 35 22.30 -0.59 75.31
CA SER A 35 22.02 -1.57 76.36
C SER A 35 21.12 -2.68 75.89
N GLN A 36 20.22 -2.43 74.94
CA GLN A 36 19.40 -3.48 74.25
C GLN A 36 20.29 -4.39 73.40
N THR A 37 21.14 -3.79 72.56
CA THR A 37 22.11 -4.50 71.75
C THR A 37 23.02 -5.37 72.60
N ILE A 38 23.60 -4.84 73.67
CA ILE A 38 24.43 -5.63 74.62
C ILE A 38 23.66 -6.76 75.25
N THR A 39 22.41 -6.53 75.67
CA THR A 39 21.55 -7.61 76.26
C THR A 39 21.30 -8.70 75.24
N ASN A 40 20.99 -8.37 74.00
CA ASN A 40 20.80 -9.36 72.92
C ASN A 40 22.10 -10.09 72.55
N ILE A 41 23.25 -9.44 72.56
CA ILE A 41 24.58 -10.04 72.37
C ILE A 41 24.83 -11.05 73.47
N ILE A 42 24.62 -10.70 74.75
CA ILE A 42 24.80 -11.57 75.90
C ILE A 42 23.84 -12.79 75.82
N ALA A 43 22.56 -12.53 75.50
CA ALA A 43 21.56 -13.57 75.36
C ALA A 43 21.94 -14.60 74.28
N ASN A 44 22.41 -14.11 73.10
CA ASN A 44 22.88 -14.97 72.03
C ASN A 44 24.16 -15.75 72.39
N ALA A 45 25.09 -15.13 73.10
CA ALA A 45 26.29 -15.80 73.53
C ALA A 45 25.95 -16.93 74.55
N LEU A 46 25.05 -16.66 75.49
CA LEU A 46 24.55 -17.68 76.41
C LEU A 46 23.81 -18.79 75.71
N TYR A 47 22.98 -18.46 74.73
CA TYR A 47 22.26 -19.43 73.89
C TYR A 47 23.22 -20.39 73.14
N LYS A 48 24.39 -19.87 72.70
CA LYS A 48 25.45 -20.67 72.11
C LYS A 48 26.37 -21.38 73.13
N GLY A 49 26.05 -21.31 74.43
CA GLY A 49 26.81 -21.99 75.48
C GLY A 49 28.14 -21.27 75.80
N LYS A 50 28.28 -20.01 75.39
CA LYS A 50 29.50 -19.21 75.65
C LYS A 50 29.46 -18.59 77.05
N ARG A 51 30.66 -18.37 77.63
CA ARG A 51 30.83 -17.61 78.86
C ARG A 51 31.08 -16.15 78.51
N VAL A 52 30.34 -15.21 79.11
CA VAL A 52 30.41 -13.80 78.80
C VAL A 52 30.94 -13.07 80.01
N LEU A 53 31.99 -12.24 79.81
CA LEU A 53 32.45 -11.31 80.81
C LEU A 53 32.05 -9.88 80.36
N PHE A 54 31.14 -9.28 81.12
CA PHE A 54 30.72 -7.89 80.87
C PHE A 54 31.39 -6.98 81.97
N VAL A 55 32.17 -6.04 81.46
CA VAL A 55 32.91 -5.10 82.36
C VAL A 55 32.48 -3.68 82.09
N ALA A 56 32.19 -2.94 83.13
CA ALA A 56 31.89 -1.51 83.06
C ALA A 56 32.52 -0.78 84.22
N GLU A 57 32.92 0.46 84.00
CA GLU A 57 33.51 1.30 85.01
C GLU A 57 32.51 1.69 86.10
N LYS A 58 31.29 1.99 85.74
CA LYS A 58 30.24 2.47 86.63
C LYS A 58 29.21 1.36 86.94
N MET A 59 28.87 1.16 88.19
CA MET A 59 27.86 0.23 88.68
C MET A 59 26.49 0.42 87.98
N ALA A 60 26.10 1.68 87.72
CA ALA A 60 24.86 2.00 87.03
C ALA A 60 24.76 1.34 85.60
N ALA A 61 25.88 1.20 84.92
CA ALA A 61 25.89 0.56 83.60
C ALA A 61 25.71 -0.96 83.69
N LEU A 62 26.30 -1.59 84.72
CA LEU A 62 26.10 -3.01 84.98
C LEU A 62 24.66 -3.27 85.35
N SER A 63 24.06 -2.49 86.25
CA SER A 63 22.66 -2.66 86.69
C SER A 63 21.66 -2.48 85.60
N VAL A 64 21.88 -1.60 84.64
CA VAL A 64 20.97 -1.45 83.46
C VAL A 64 20.93 -2.72 82.59
N VAL A 65 22.08 -3.33 82.32
CA VAL A 65 22.17 -4.53 81.53
C VAL A 65 21.62 -5.71 82.34
N GLN A 66 21.93 -5.82 83.59
CA GLN A 66 21.41 -6.88 84.45
C GLN A 66 19.87 -6.85 84.57
N ASN A 67 19.29 -5.64 84.84
CA ASN A 67 17.84 -5.48 84.89
C ASN A 67 17.15 -5.93 83.55
N ARG A 68 17.79 -5.60 82.42
CA ARG A 68 17.27 -6.08 81.13
C ARG A 68 17.40 -7.57 80.99
N LEU A 69 18.52 -8.17 81.37
CA LEU A 69 18.67 -9.62 81.38
C LEU A 69 17.68 -10.29 82.33
N ALA A 70 17.41 -9.69 83.45
CA ALA A 70 16.37 -10.17 84.38
C ALA A 70 14.99 -10.08 83.82
N ALA A 71 14.65 -9.00 83.11
CA ALA A 71 13.35 -8.82 82.47
C ALA A 71 13.06 -9.89 81.37
N ILE A 72 14.08 -10.47 80.76
CA ILE A 72 13.96 -11.56 79.76
C ILE A 72 14.23 -12.93 80.38
N GLY A 73 14.28 -13.06 81.74
CA GLY A 73 14.42 -14.33 82.46
C GLY A 73 15.83 -14.91 82.54
N LEU A 74 16.86 -14.12 82.18
CA LEU A 74 18.24 -14.58 82.14
C LEU A 74 19.04 -14.22 83.42
N ALA A 75 18.40 -13.57 84.43
CA ALA A 75 19.05 -13.24 85.72
C ALA A 75 19.74 -14.38 86.39
N PRO A 76 19.16 -15.60 86.45
CA PRO A 76 19.79 -16.72 87.14
C PRO A 76 21.12 -17.18 86.53
N PHE A 77 21.37 -16.78 85.26
CA PHE A 77 22.60 -17.12 84.53
C PHE A 77 23.67 -16.04 84.63
N CYS A 78 23.38 -14.97 85.43
CA CYS A 78 24.24 -13.83 85.57
C CYS A 78 24.78 -13.81 87.03
N LEU A 79 26.10 -13.68 87.14
CA LEU A 79 26.75 -13.46 88.41
C LEU A 79 27.26 -12.05 88.49
N GLU A 80 26.71 -11.22 89.42
CA GLU A 80 27.09 -9.87 89.60
C GLU A 80 28.17 -9.75 90.69
N ILE A 81 29.34 -9.18 90.31
CA ILE A 81 30.46 -9.04 91.21
C ILE A 81 30.88 -7.57 91.29
N HIS A 82 30.74 -6.96 92.45
CA HIS A 82 31.20 -5.58 92.73
C HIS A 82 32.46 -5.58 93.60
N SER A 83 33.40 -4.77 93.21
CA SER A 83 34.76 -4.79 93.81
C SER A 83 34.87 -4.67 95.29
N ASN A 84 33.94 -4.07 96.04
CA ASN A 84 34.07 -3.88 97.46
C ASN A 84 32.76 -4.00 98.31
N LYS A 85 31.64 -4.46 97.73
CA LYS A 85 30.34 -4.50 98.43
C LYS A 85 29.56 -5.82 98.23
N THR A 86 30.07 -6.75 97.47
CA THR A 86 29.35 -8.02 97.29
C THR A 86 29.59 -8.92 98.48
N LYS A 87 28.53 -9.17 99.24
CA LYS A 87 28.56 -10.16 100.34
C LYS A 87 28.70 -11.58 99.82
N LYS A 88 29.57 -12.39 100.45
CA LYS A 88 29.81 -13.77 100.11
C LYS A 88 28.49 -14.61 100.04
N SER A 89 27.56 -14.28 100.98
CA SER A 89 26.21 -14.89 100.99
C SER A 89 25.40 -14.57 99.72
N THR A 90 25.47 -13.40 99.11
CA THR A 90 24.74 -13.03 97.93
C THR A 90 25.24 -13.80 96.66
N VAL A 91 26.57 -14.01 96.59
CA VAL A 91 27.20 -14.79 95.53
C VAL A 91 26.75 -16.26 95.61
N ILE A 92 26.78 -16.80 96.87
CA ILE A 92 26.33 -18.23 97.10
C ILE A 92 24.85 -18.39 96.77
N SER A 93 24.01 -17.40 97.12
CA SER A 93 22.58 -17.45 96.84
C SER A 93 22.32 -17.40 95.30
N GLN A 94 23.01 -16.57 94.52
CA GLN A 94 22.89 -16.53 93.09
C GLN A 94 23.36 -17.84 92.46
N LEU A 95 24.45 -18.42 92.91
CA LEU A 95 24.91 -19.74 92.37
C LEU A 95 23.95 -20.84 92.74
N LYS A 96 23.31 -20.85 93.89
CA LYS A 96 22.29 -21.76 94.30
C LYS A 96 21.06 -21.70 93.37
N GLU A 97 20.58 -20.49 93.11
CA GLU A 97 19.46 -20.23 92.25
C GLU A 97 19.70 -20.76 90.84
N THR A 98 20.93 -20.60 90.31
CA THR A 98 21.29 -21.18 88.96
C THR A 98 21.21 -22.68 88.94
N THR A 99 21.56 -23.40 90.03
CA THR A 99 21.53 -24.89 90.13
C THR A 99 20.14 -25.42 90.25
N GLU A 100 19.18 -24.59 90.69
CA GLU A 100 17.78 -24.99 90.89
C GLU A 100 16.93 -24.82 89.63
N ILE A 101 17.49 -24.29 88.54
CA ILE A 101 16.77 -24.06 87.27
C ILE A 101 16.48 -25.45 86.63
N ILE A 102 15.20 -25.69 86.43
CA ILE A 102 14.71 -26.87 85.72
C ILE A 102 14.89 -26.64 84.19
N ARG A 103 15.55 -27.54 83.49
CA ARG A 103 15.61 -27.61 82.06
C ARG A 103 14.21 -27.66 81.46
N ARG A 104 13.77 -26.70 80.70
CA ARG A 104 12.54 -26.71 79.96
C ARG A 104 12.81 -27.07 78.49
N THR A 105 12.03 -27.97 77.91
CA THR A 105 12.03 -28.19 76.46
C THR A 105 11.26 -27.10 75.80
N PRO A 106 11.70 -26.53 74.66
CA PRO A 106 10.93 -25.56 73.95
C PRO A 106 9.55 -26.07 73.58
N PRO A 107 8.46 -25.33 73.78
CA PRO A 107 7.13 -25.78 73.39
C PRO A 107 7.09 -26.10 71.90
N GLU A 108 6.46 -27.24 71.55
CA GLU A 108 6.29 -27.65 70.14
C GLU A 108 5.59 -26.55 69.32
N GLU A 109 4.70 -25.81 69.95
CA GLU A 109 4.02 -24.67 69.34
C GLU A 109 5.01 -23.60 68.87
N PHE A 110 6.04 -23.29 69.64
CA PHE A 110 7.07 -22.31 69.23
C PHE A 110 7.80 -22.78 67.98
N LYS A 111 8.10 -24.07 67.88
CA LYS A 111 8.76 -24.65 66.70
C LYS A 111 7.86 -24.56 65.47
N LYS A 112 6.57 -24.89 65.61
CA LYS A 112 5.59 -24.78 64.56
C LYS A 112 5.40 -23.36 64.07
N GLU A 113 5.30 -22.39 65.00
CA GLU A 113 5.16 -20.96 64.62
C GLU A 113 6.45 -20.40 63.99
N ALA A 114 7.61 -20.84 64.42
CA ALA A 114 8.88 -20.46 63.81
C ALA A 114 8.99 -21.03 62.35
N GLU A 115 8.59 -22.27 62.15
CA GLU A 115 8.52 -22.89 60.80
C GLU A 115 7.50 -22.16 59.88
N ARG A 116 6.34 -21.82 60.47
CA ARG A 116 5.31 -21.04 59.74
C ARG A 116 5.83 -19.66 59.35
N LEU A 117 6.48 -18.97 60.26
CA LEU A 117 7.09 -17.65 59.97
C LEU A 117 8.15 -17.73 58.88
N LEU A 118 8.99 -18.75 58.90
CA LEU A 118 10.00 -19.00 57.89
C LEU A 118 9.36 -19.25 56.52
N LYS A 119 8.29 -20.03 56.45
CA LYS A 119 7.54 -20.31 55.26
C LYS A 119 6.93 -19.05 54.70
N LEU A 120 6.20 -18.28 55.50
CA LEU A 120 5.58 -16.99 55.07
C LEU A 120 6.62 -16.01 54.61
N ARG A 121 7.74 -15.88 55.27
CA ARG A 121 8.86 -15.02 54.86
C ARG A 121 9.42 -15.47 53.51
N THR A 122 9.56 -16.76 53.27
CA THR A 122 10.05 -17.29 52.01
C THR A 122 9.06 -17.04 50.90
N GLU A 123 7.77 -17.20 51.17
CA GLU A 123 6.69 -16.91 50.19
C GLU A 123 6.66 -15.39 49.85
N LEU A 124 6.77 -14.54 50.85
CA LEU A 124 6.82 -13.11 50.67
C LEU A 124 8.05 -12.65 49.85
N ASN A 125 9.23 -13.21 50.17
CA ASN A 125 10.43 -12.93 49.42
C ASN A 125 10.30 -13.35 47.95
N LYS A 126 9.74 -14.55 47.69
CA LYS A 126 9.45 -15.00 46.31
C LYS A 126 8.48 -14.07 45.57
N TYR A 127 7.46 -13.58 46.28
CA TYR A 127 6.54 -12.61 45.71
C TYR A 127 7.27 -11.28 45.33
N ILE A 128 8.09 -10.77 46.25
CA ILE A 128 8.87 -9.52 45.99
C ILE A 128 9.88 -9.74 44.85
N GLU A 129 10.56 -10.90 44.83
CA GLU A 129 11.47 -11.27 43.75
C GLU A 129 10.74 -11.33 42.40
N ALA A 130 9.56 -11.94 42.34
CA ALA A 130 8.74 -12.02 41.13
C ALA A 130 8.24 -10.65 40.69
N LEU A 131 7.83 -9.81 41.65
CA LEU A 131 7.33 -8.47 41.37
C LEU A 131 8.41 -7.54 40.78
N HIS A 132 9.65 -7.65 41.29
CA HIS A 132 10.78 -6.81 40.88
C HIS A 132 11.74 -7.51 39.91
N LYS A 133 11.36 -8.70 39.39
CA LYS A 133 12.15 -9.36 38.37
C LYS A 133 12.11 -8.54 37.08
N GLU A 134 13.25 -8.11 36.61
CA GLU A 134 13.35 -7.45 35.29
C GLU A 134 13.11 -8.47 34.17
N TYR A 135 12.25 -8.10 33.23
CA TYR A 135 12.02 -8.82 32.00
C TYR A 135 13.00 -8.38 30.90
N PRO A 136 13.12 -9.10 29.79
CA PRO A 136 14.08 -8.77 28.72
C PRO A 136 13.98 -7.34 28.19
N PHE A 137 12.81 -6.75 28.24
CA PHE A 137 12.57 -5.36 27.83
C PHE A 137 12.95 -4.31 28.90
N GLY A 138 13.56 -4.71 30.02
CA GLY A 138 14.16 -3.80 31.02
C GLY A 138 13.22 -3.25 32.09
N LEU A 139 11.96 -3.68 32.11
CA LEU A 139 11.00 -3.31 33.16
C LEU A 139 10.59 -4.50 34.00
N SER A 140 10.30 -4.26 35.29
CA SER A 140 9.67 -5.24 36.17
C SER A 140 8.14 -5.13 36.10
N LEU A 141 7.44 -6.13 36.65
CA LEU A 141 5.98 -6.06 36.81
C LEU A 141 5.57 -4.87 37.71
N TYR A 142 6.40 -4.54 38.71
CA TYR A 142 6.19 -3.39 39.59
C TYR A 142 6.23 -2.09 38.77
N ASP A 143 7.23 -1.93 37.93
CA ASP A 143 7.39 -0.72 37.11
C ASP A 143 6.20 -0.61 36.13
N ALA A 144 5.79 -1.71 35.52
CA ALA A 144 4.64 -1.75 34.62
C ALA A 144 3.33 -1.31 35.32
N ILE A 145 3.11 -1.78 36.57
CA ILE A 145 1.93 -1.36 37.37
C ILE A 145 1.98 0.14 37.69
N ILE A 146 3.15 0.68 38.06
CA ILE A 146 3.30 2.10 38.35
C ILE A 146 3.03 2.94 37.11
N HIS A 147 3.59 2.55 35.95
CA HIS A 147 3.35 3.23 34.69
C HIS A 147 1.87 3.18 34.30
N TYR A 148 1.24 2.04 34.41
CA TYR A 148 -0.20 1.88 34.12
C TYR A 148 -1.07 2.78 35.00
N GLN A 149 -0.79 2.84 36.32
CA GLN A 149 -1.55 3.69 37.25
C GLN A 149 -1.33 5.18 37.04
N SER A 150 -0.17 5.58 36.50
CA SER A 150 0.13 6.98 36.18
C SER A 150 -0.44 7.46 34.87
N THR A 151 -1.04 6.54 34.08
CA THR A 151 -1.59 6.83 32.75
C THR A 151 -3.11 7.02 32.86
N ASP A 152 -3.59 8.24 32.65
CA ASP A 152 -5.02 8.58 32.68
C ASP A 152 -5.76 8.32 31.36
N VAL A 153 -5.11 7.65 30.39
CA VAL A 153 -5.66 7.43 29.05
C VAL A 153 -6.00 5.95 28.87
N GLU A 154 -7.23 5.65 28.47
CA GLU A 154 -7.59 4.29 28.07
C GLU A 154 -6.84 3.91 26.79
N PRO A 155 -6.30 2.68 26.69
CA PRO A 155 -5.61 2.23 25.48
C PRO A 155 -6.58 2.22 24.29
N CYS A 156 -6.17 2.88 23.21
CA CYS A 156 -6.99 3.00 21.98
C CYS A 156 -6.82 1.81 21.03
N PHE A 157 -5.86 0.92 21.30
CA PHE A 157 -5.54 -0.19 20.42
C PHE A 157 -4.92 -1.35 21.21
N ASP A 158 -5.10 -2.57 20.73
CA ASP A 158 -4.49 -3.76 21.27
C ASP A 158 -3.21 -4.10 20.51
N ILE A 159 -2.13 -4.35 21.26
CA ILE A 159 -0.88 -4.84 20.69
C ILE A 159 -0.95 -6.38 20.67
N PRO A 160 -0.86 -7.05 19.51
CA PRO A 160 -0.84 -8.49 19.44
C PRO A 160 0.30 -9.06 20.26
N SER A 161 0.04 -10.14 21.04
CA SER A 161 1.04 -10.76 21.93
C SER A 161 2.31 -11.20 21.19
N SER A 162 2.19 -11.55 19.91
CA SER A 162 3.34 -11.91 19.07
C SER A 162 4.41 -10.83 18.95
N TYR A 163 4.06 -9.56 19.13
CA TYR A 163 5.03 -8.47 19.15
C TYR A 163 5.80 -8.37 20.48
N LEU A 164 5.25 -8.97 21.54
CA LEU A 164 5.82 -8.94 22.88
C LEU A 164 6.77 -10.13 23.14
N ASP A 165 6.63 -11.22 22.37
CA ASP A 165 7.39 -12.48 22.58
C ASP A 165 8.90 -12.28 22.42
N ASP A 166 9.32 -11.42 21.50
CA ASP A 166 10.72 -11.10 21.21
C ASP A 166 11.13 -9.68 21.67
N LEU A 167 10.38 -9.08 22.60
CA LEU A 167 10.64 -7.72 23.07
C LEU A 167 11.81 -7.70 24.05
N ASP A 168 12.92 -7.11 23.63
CA ASP A 168 14.07 -6.80 24.45
C ASP A 168 14.17 -5.29 24.78
N LYS A 169 15.16 -4.91 25.56
CA LYS A 169 15.37 -3.54 26.00
C LYS A 169 15.66 -2.58 24.84
N ASP A 170 16.42 -3.04 23.85
CA ASP A 170 16.82 -2.22 22.71
C ASP A 170 15.61 -1.94 21.82
N ARG A 171 14.78 -2.95 21.58
CA ARG A 171 13.53 -2.81 20.85
C ARG A 171 12.52 -1.92 21.58
N PHE A 172 12.40 -2.11 22.88
CA PHE A 172 11.51 -1.28 23.70
C PHE A 172 11.93 0.19 23.66
N SER A 173 13.21 0.47 23.85
CA SER A 173 13.74 1.84 23.74
C SER A 173 13.54 2.42 22.34
N HIS A 174 13.72 1.61 21.30
CA HIS A 174 13.45 2.05 19.92
C HIS A 174 11.97 2.41 19.72
N TRP A 175 11.03 1.68 20.32
CA TRP A 175 9.61 2.03 20.29
C TRP A 175 9.30 3.33 21.03
N GLU A 176 9.92 3.54 22.21
CA GLU A 176 9.79 4.80 22.94
C GLU A 176 10.29 5.99 22.12
N ASP A 177 11.49 5.88 21.53
CA ASP A 177 12.06 6.91 20.66
C ASP A 177 11.18 7.18 19.43
N ALA A 178 10.63 6.10 18.82
CA ALA A 178 9.73 6.23 17.68
C ALA A 178 8.42 6.93 18.05
N ILE A 179 7.83 6.58 19.20
CA ILE A 179 6.61 7.23 19.72
C ILE A 179 6.88 8.70 20.07
N GLU A 180 7.98 9.00 20.74
CA GLU A 180 8.36 10.39 21.05
C GLU A 180 8.58 11.20 19.78
N SER A 181 9.26 10.64 18.78
CA SER A 181 9.44 11.25 17.47
C SER A 181 8.11 11.50 16.78
N LEU A 182 7.22 10.50 16.78
CA LEU A 182 5.89 10.62 16.21
C LEU A 182 5.06 11.71 16.90
N VAL A 183 5.04 11.75 18.21
CA VAL A 183 4.31 12.77 18.99
C VAL A 183 4.89 14.16 18.74
N SER A 184 6.21 14.30 18.75
CA SER A 184 6.89 15.56 18.49
C SER A 184 6.59 16.10 17.08
N THR A 185 6.69 15.24 16.07
CA THR A 185 6.41 15.62 14.67
C THR A 185 4.93 15.86 14.42
N ALA A 186 4.03 15.09 15.07
CA ALA A 186 2.59 15.34 15.03
C ALA A 186 2.21 16.70 15.62
N ASN A 187 2.83 17.08 16.74
CA ASN A 187 2.62 18.38 17.38
C ASN A 187 3.15 19.53 16.50
N ALA A 188 4.31 19.36 15.86
CA ALA A 188 4.86 20.35 14.94
C ALA A 188 4.00 20.55 13.70
N CYS A 189 3.44 19.47 13.18
CA CYS A 189 2.57 19.46 11.99
C CYS A 189 1.10 19.86 12.33
N GLY A 190 0.66 19.72 13.58
CA GLY A 190 -0.67 20.10 14.06
C GLY A 190 -1.78 19.17 13.58
N HIS A 191 -2.08 18.11 14.31
CA HIS A 191 -3.12 17.11 14.00
C HIS A 191 -3.04 16.56 12.57
N PRO A 192 -2.17 15.59 12.30
CA PRO A 192 -1.88 15.10 10.95
C PRO A 192 -3.10 14.66 10.11
N HIS A 193 -4.13 14.09 10.75
CA HIS A 193 -5.35 13.66 10.07
C HIS A 193 -6.24 14.82 9.56
N LEU A 194 -6.04 16.03 10.07
CA LEU A 194 -6.70 17.27 9.60
C LEU A 194 -5.74 18.18 8.84
N HIS A 195 -4.51 17.72 8.58
CA HIS A 195 -3.52 18.56 7.96
C HIS A 195 -3.89 18.90 6.50
N PRO A 196 -3.75 20.16 6.06
CA PRO A 196 -4.14 20.58 4.71
C PRO A 196 -3.36 19.88 3.59
N LEU A 197 -2.18 19.30 3.89
CA LEU A 197 -1.38 18.53 2.94
C LEU A 197 -1.71 17.02 2.95
N THR A 198 -2.80 16.61 3.58
CA THR A 198 -3.27 15.20 3.54
C THR A 198 -3.40 14.75 2.07
N GLY A 199 -2.89 13.54 1.79
CA GLY A 199 -2.83 12.99 0.43
C GLY A 199 -1.50 13.23 -0.29
N ILE A 200 -0.62 14.09 0.23
CA ILE A 200 0.76 14.24 -0.24
C ILE A 200 1.66 13.23 0.49
N SER A 201 2.43 12.45 -0.28
CA SER A 201 3.34 11.42 0.23
C SER A 201 4.73 11.57 -0.38
N ILE A 202 5.45 12.63 0.00
CA ILE A 202 6.82 12.89 -0.49
C ILE A 202 7.83 11.96 0.19
N ARG A 203 8.84 11.53 -0.59
CA ARG A 203 9.94 10.68 -0.10
C ARG A 203 11.15 11.47 0.35
N GLU A 204 11.31 12.67 -0.19
CA GLU A 204 12.43 13.58 0.06
C GLU A 204 11.92 15.01 0.13
N TYR A 205 12.56 15.84 0.94
CA TYR A 205 12.28 17.27 1.03
C TYR A 205 13.50 18.10 0.66
N SER A 206 13.30 19.04 -0.25
CA SER A 206 14.24 20.13 -0.54
C SER A 206 13.50 21.39 -0.93
N SER A 207 14.18 22.54 -0.87
CA SER A 207 13.61 23.79 -1.38
C SER A 207 13.29 23.74 -2.88
N ALA A 208 14.07 22.95 -3.65
CA ALA A 208 13.83 22.74 -5.06
C ALA A 208 12.52 21.96 -5.31
N ILE A 209 12.28 20.89 -4.52
CA ILE A 209 11.02 20.11 -4.58
C ILE A 209 9.82 21.00 -4.23
N LYS A 210 9.94 21.84 -3.20
CA LYS A 210 8.88 22.79 -2.83
C LYS A 210 8.57 23.76 -3.96
N GLU A 211 9.58 24.31 -4.61
CA GLU A 211 9.42 25.25 -5.73
C GLU A 211 8.80 24.53 -6.94
N GLU A 212 9.30 23.36 -7.30
CA GLU A 212 8.75 22.54 -8.38
C GLU A 212 7.28 22.17 -8.11
N ALA A 213 6.95 21.78 -6.87
CA ALA A 213 5.59 21.49 -6.46
C ALA A 213 4.67 22.72 -6.63
N SER A 214 5.15 23.90 -6.24
CA SER A 214 4.40 25.16 -6.39
C SER A 214 4.09 25.46 -7.86
N GLN A 215 5.07 25.32 -8.73
CA GLN A 215 4.93 25.55 -10.16
C GLN A 215 4.01 24.52 -10.82
N THR A 216 4.18 23.24 -10.46
CA THR A 216 3.37 22.15 -11.01
C THR A 216 1.92 22.26 -10.58
N LEU A 217 1.65 22.58 -9.30
CA LEU A 217 0.29 22.84 -8.80
C LEU A 217 -0.34 24.05 -9.47
N ALA A 218 0.42 25.12 -9.69
CA ALA A 218 -0.08 26.30 -10.43
C ALA A 218 -0.48 25.93 -11.87
N THR A 219 0.35 25.14 -12.55
CA THR A 219 0.06 24.64 -13.90
C THR A 219 -1.18 23.76 -13.89
N PHE A 220 -1.28 22.84 -12.94
CA PHE A 220 -2.42 21.93 -12.78
C PHE A 220 -3.74 22.69 -12.58
N ILE A 221 -3.77 23.70 -11.69
CA ILE A 221 -4.94 24.55 -11.45
C ILE A 221 -5.34 25.29 -12.75
N GLY A 222 -4.36 25.84 -13.46
CA GLY A 222 -4.60 26.54 -14.74
C GLY A 222 -5.20 25.61 -15.80
N LEU A 223 -4.69 24.38 -15.90
CA LEU A 223 -5.22 23.36 -16.82
C LEU A 223 -6.64 22.96 -16.50
N LEU A 224 -6.93 22.66 -15.24
CA LEU A 224 -8.30 22.29 -14.82
C LEU A 224 -9.29 23.43 -15.09
N THR A 225 -8.90 24.67 -14.82
CA THR A 225 -9.73 25.86 -15.12
C THR A 225 -9.98 26.02 -16.62
N ALA A 226 -8.95 25.81 -17.44
CA ALA A 226 -9.09 25.83 -18.90
C ALA A 226 -10.01 24.73 -19.41
N ILE A 227 -9.84 23.48 -18.92
CA ILE A 227 -10.70 22.34 -19.26
C ILE A 227 -12.15 22.65 -18.87
N GLN A 228 -12.38 23.12 -17.64
CA GLN A 228 -13.72 23.48 -17.17
C GLN A 228 -14.43 24.47 -18.10
N SER A 229 -13.69 25.46 -18.63
CA SER A 229 -14.24 26.45 -19.56
C SER A 229 -14.55 25.89 -20.95
N LYS A 230 -13.86 24.82 -21.38
CA LYS A 230 -14.01 24.23 -22.72
C LYS A 230 -15.01 23.06 -22.77
N LEU A 231 -15.30 22.40 -21.66
CA LEU A 231 -16.27 21.31 -21.61
C LEU A 231 -17.64 21.66 -22.22
N PRO A 232 -18.23 22.87 -22.01
CA PRO A 232 -19.49 23.23 -22.62
C PRO A 232 -19.48 23.24 -24.15
N VAL A 233 -18.35 23.57 -24.77
CA VAL A 233 -18.21 23.52 -26.24
C VAL A 233 -18.33 22.10 -26.76
N PHE A 234 -17.77 21.13 -26.02
CA PHE A 234 -17.88 19.74 -26.37
C PHE A 234 -19.28 19.16 -26.09
N SER A 235 -19.93 19.58 -25.02
CA SER A 235 -21.33 19.20 -24.75
C SER A 235 -22.26 19.67 -25.86
N ALA A 236 -22.03 20.85 -26.39
CA ALA A 236 -22.81 21.37 -27.52
C ALA A 236 -22.59 20.53 -28.80
N LEU A 237 -21.38 20.03 -29.05
CA LEU A 237 -21.08 19.14 -30.19
C LEU A 237 -21.79 17.78 -30.09
N LEU A 238 -21.99 17.26 -28.88
CA LEU A 238 -22.66 16.00 -28.62
C LEU A 238 -24.17 16.20 -28.34
N GLU A 239 -24.67 17.43 -28.27
CA GLU A 239 -26.02 17.80 -27.79
C GLU A 239 -26.38 17.15 -26.43
N ASP A 240 -25.38 16.86 -25.61
CA ASP A 240 -25.57 16.36 -24.27
C ASP A 240 -25.49 17.53 -23.28
N THR A 241 -26.65 18.15 -22.98
CA THR A 241 -26.76 19.33 -22.11
C THR A 241 -26.43 19.03 -20.65
N ASP A 242 -26.42 17.75 -20.27
CA ASP A 242 -26.13 17.24 -18.91
C ASP A 242 -24.76 16.58 -18.80
N ILE A 243 -23.77 17.03 -19.56
CA ILE A 243 -22.42 16.49 -19.44
C ILE A 243 -21.78 17.01 -18.14
N HIS A 244 -21.85 16.19 -17.13
CA HIS A 244 -20.98 16.23 -15.95
C HIS A 244 -20.09 14.98 -15.97
N PRO A 245 -19.08 14.93 -16.87
CA PRO A 245 -18.25 13.76 -17.00
C PRO A 245 -17.42 13.57 -15.73
N THR A 246 -17.27 12.33 -15.31
CA THR A 246 -16.24 11.96 -14.33
C THR A 246 -14.85 12.11 -14.97
N ARG A 247 -13.78 12.06 -14.18
CA ARG A 247 -12.42 12.09 -14.72
C ARG A 247 -12.19 10.98 -15.77
N LYS A 248 -12.77 9.81 -15.53
CA LYS A 248 -12.72 8.67 -16.46
C LYS A 248 -13.49 8.94 -17.76
N ASP A 249 -14.67 9.54 -17.66
CA ASP A 249 -15.44 9.92 -18.85
C ASP A 249 -14.70 10.98 -19.68
N PHE A 250 -13.97 11.88 -19.03
CA PHE A 250 -13.12 12.87 -19.72
C PHE A 250 -12.04 12.21 -20.58
N ASP A 251 -11.39 11.14 -20.09
CA ASP A 251 -10.41 10.37 -20.88
C ASP A 251 -11.07 9.73 -22.12
N ILE A 252 -12.28 9.20 -21.97
CA ILE A 252 -13.03 8.63 -23.10
C ILE A 252 -13.41 9.72 -24.10
N ILE A 253 -13.88 10.87 -23.62
CA ILE A 253 -14.21 12.03 -24.45
C ILE A 253 -13.00 12.48 -25.29
N THR A 254 -11.83 12.60 -24.66
CA THR A 254 -10.61 13.01 -25.37
C THR A 254 -10.15 11.97 -26.40
N ALA A 255 -10.34 10.67 -26.08
CA ALA A 255 -10.10 9.60 -27.04
C ALA A 255 -11.07 9.65 -28.24
N ILE A 256 -12.36 9.96 -28.02
CA ILE A 256 -13.36 10.18 -29.08
C ILE A 256 -12.93 11.34 -29.98
N ILE A 257 -12.53 12.47 -29.37
CA ILE A 257 -12.05 13.66 -30.11
C ILE A 257 -10.85 13.29 -30.99
N ARG A 258 -9.86 12.57 -30.44
CA ARG A 258 -8.70 12.12 -31.20
C ARG A 258 -9.12 11.29 -32.41
N LYS A 259 -10.03 10.35 -32.23
CA LYS A 259 -10.52 9.53 -33.33
C LYS A 259 -11.23 10.36 -34.41
N ILE A 260 -12.08 11.30 -34.02
CA ILE A 260 -12.75 12.20 -34.99
C ILE A 260 -11.72 13.04 -35.78
N LEU A 261 -10.62 13.44 -35.16
CA LEU A 261 -9.54 14.17 -35.82
C LEU A 261 -8.71 13.28 -36.78
N GLU A 262 -8.55 11.99 -36.46
CA GLU A 262 -7.69 11.05 -37.19
C GLU A 262 -8.42 10.31 -38.33
N ILE A 263 -9.74 10.07 -38.24
CA ILE A 263 -10.49 9.31 -39.23
C ILE A 263 -10.38 9.97 -40.62
N PRO A 264 -9.86 9.29 -41.66
CA PRO A 264 -9.64 9.90 -42.96
C PRO A 264 -10.93 10.38 -43.63
N GLU A 265 -11.98 9.59 -43.51
CA GLU A 265 -13.30 9.90 -44.04
C GLU A 265 -14.38 9.21 -43.18
N LEU A 266 -15.50 9.89 -42.94
CA LEU A 266 -16.62 9.41 -42.14
C LEU A 266 -17.92 9.95 -42.71
N THR A 267 -18.85 9.05 -43.05
CA THR A 267 -20.17 9.43 -43.55
C THR A 267 -21.23 9.36 -42.47
N PRO A 268 -22.24 10.26 -42.49
CA PRO A 268 -23.35 10.23 -41.55
C PRO A 268 -24.08 8.88 -41.51
N GLU A 269 -24.30 8.28 -42.65
CA GLU A 269 -25.01 7.00 -42.83
C GLU A 269 -24.29 5.86 -42.12
N LEU A 270 -22.96 5.87 -42.13
CA LEU A 270 -22.15 4.85 -41.49
C LEU A 270 -22.29 4.92 -39.95
N LEU A 271 -22.30 6.13 -39.37
CA LEU A 271 -22.48 6.32 -37.93
C LEU A 271 -23.86 5.86 -37.44
N THR A 272 -24.91 6.08 -38.25
CA THR A 272 -26.30 5.81 -37.88
C THR A 272 -26.75 4.40 -38.25
N THR A 273 -25.91 3.60 -38.90
CA THR A 273 -26.24 2.20 -39.26
C THR A 273 -26.54 1.38 -38.00
N PRO A 274 -27.73 0.72 -37.91
CA PRO A 274 -28.15 0.01 -36.70
C PRO A 274 -27.23 -1.15 -36.30
N LEU A 275 -26.72 -1.86 -37.29
CA LEU A 275 -25.84 -3.06 -37.13
C LEU A 275 -24.41 -2.70 -37.59
N LEU A 276 -23.82 -1.67 -37.03
CA LEU A 276 -22.54 -1.14 -37.47
C LEU A 276 -21.42 -2.21 -37.52
N ASN A 277 -21.29 -3.03 -36.52
CA ASN A 277 -20.24 -4.07 -36.49
C ASN A 277 -20.42 -5.11 -37.62
N GLU A 278 -21.64 -5.53 -37.87
CA GLU A 278 -21.93 -6.46 -38.96
C GLU A 278 -21.65 -5.81 -40.32
N THR A 279 -22.03 -4.54 -40.46
CA THR A 279 -21.75 -3.75 -41.66
C THR A 279 -20.24 -3.60 -41.88
N LEU A 280 -19.47 -3.30 -40.85
CA LEU A 280 -18.01 -3.21 -40.97
C LEU A 280 -17.36 -4.56 -41.32
N GLU A 281 -17.89 -5.68 -40.85
CA GLU A 281 -17.40 -7.00 -41.23
C GLU A 281 -17.70 -7.29 -42.72
N GLU A 282 -18.85 -6.86 -43.25
CA GLU A 282 -19.13 -6.98 -44.70
C GLU A 282 -18.15 -6.14 -45.53
N TYR A 283 -17.81 -4.92 -45.07
CA TYR A 283 -16.77 -4.11 -45.74
C TYR A 283 -15.39 -4.79 -45.69
N ARG A 284 -14.99 -5.44 -44.59
CA ARG A 284 -13.74 -6.21 -44.51
C ARG A 284 -13.71 -7.37 -45.52
N LYS A 285 -14.86 -8.02 -45.77
CA LYS A 285 -14.96 -9.04 -46.81
C LYS A 285 -14.73 -8.42 -48.19
N VAL A 286 -15.35 -7.27 -48.47
CA VAL A 286 -15.17 -6.54 -49.74
C VAL A 286 -13.71 -6.16 -49.96
N THR A 287 -13.03 -5.57 -48.96
CA THR A 287 -11.61 -5.18 -49.08
C THR A 287 -10.71 -6.40 -49.30
N LYS A 288 -10.96 -7.50 -48.62
CA LYS A 288 -10.20 -8.75 -48.81
C LYS A 288 -10.34 -9.30 -50.21
N HIS A 289 -11.55 -9.37 -50.73
CA HIS A 289 -11.82 -9.86 -52.08
C HIS A 289 -11.33 -8.87 -53.15
N GLY A 290 -11.47 -7.55 -52.89
CA GLY A 290 -10.95 -6.51 -53.75
C GLY A 290 -9.44 -6.55 -53.94
N ARG A 291 -8.68 -6.69 -52.81
CA ARG A 291 -7.23 -6.88 -52.90
C ARG A 291 -6.83 -8.08 -53.69
N LYS A 292 -7.47 -9.22 -53.45
CA LYS A 292 -7.19 -10.44 -54.18
C LYS A 292 -7.52 -10.31 -55.67
N ARG A 293 -8.61 -9.60 -56.02
CA ARG A 293 -8.95 -9.23 -57.39
C ARG A 293 -7.81 -8.45 -58.04
N ASP A 294 -7.32 -7.42 -57.35
CA ASP A 294 -6.31 -6.50 -57.92
C ASP A 294 -4.93 -7.17 -58.00
N GLU A 295 -4.58 -8.06 -57.07
CA GLU A 295 -3.39 -8.92 -57.14
C GLU A 295 -3.44 -9.82 -58.41
N ILE A 296 -4.56 -10.53 -58.64
CA ILE A 296 -4.75 -11.36 -59.83
C ILE A 296 -4.71 -10.53 -61.12
N LYS A 297 -5.32 -9.31 -61.08
CA LYS A 297 -5.26 -8.39 -62.20
C LYS A 297 -3.83 -7.99 -62.54
N ALA A 298 -3.04 -7.60 -61.52
CA ALA A 298 -1.63 -7.22 -61.71
C ALA A 298 -0.79 -8.39 -62.27
N GLU A 299 -1.01 -9.61 -61.76
CA GLU A 299 -0.34 -10.81 -62.31
C GLU A 299 -0.67 -11.03 -63.79
N ILE A 300 -1.93 -10.88 -64.20
CA ILE A 300 -2.38 -11.05 -65.59
C ILE A 300 -1.81 -9.94 -66.48
N GLU A 301 -1.83 -8.69 -66.03
CA GLU A 301 -1.33 -7.53 -66.77
C GLU A 301 0.19 -7.58 -67.03
N ASN A 302 0.97 -8.35 -66.26
CA ASN A 302 2.39 -8.60 -66.58
C ASN A 302 2.63 -9.25 -67.95
N GLY A 303 1.66 -10.02 -68.43
CA GLY A 303 1.81 -10.73 -69.72
C GLY A 303 0.72 -10.47 -70.75
N PHE A 304 -0.37 -9.81 -70.34
CA PHE A 304 -1.56 -9.59 -71.17
C PHE A 304 -2.13 -8.17 -70.98
N THR A 305 -2.90 -7.71 -72.00
CA THR A 305 -3.62 -6.44 -71.89
C THR A 305 -4.86 -6.55 -71.03
N LYS A 306 -5.39 -5.47 -70.50
CA LYS A 306 -6.57 -5.42 -69.62
C LYS A 306 -7.83 -6.02 -70.25
N GLU A 307 -7.92 -6.01 -71.55
CA GLU A 307 -9.06 -6.58 -72.31
C GLU A 307 -9.20 -8.09 -72.10
N VAL A 308 -8.13 -8.80 -71.79
CA VAL A 308 -8.16 -10.23 -71.50
C VAL A 308 -9.06 -10.59 -70.32
N LEU A 309 -9.19 -9.67 -69.34
CA LEU A 309 -10.03 -9.85 -68.16
C LEU A 309 -11.54 -9.99 -68.49
N LYS A 310 -11.94 -9.55 -69.69
CA LYS A 310 -13.34 -9.55 -70.18
C LYS A 310 -13.68 -10.77 -71.02
N ILE A 311 -12.73 -11.65 -71.35
CA ILE A 311 -12.98 -12.81 -72.13
C ILE A 311 -13.92 -13.84 -71.43
N ASN A 312 -14.65 -14.64 -72.18
CA ASN A 312 -15.45 -15.70 -71.58
C ASN A 312 -14.56 -16.91 -71.25
N ALA A 313 -13.82 -16.82 -70.16
CA ALA A 313 -12.77 -17.75 -69.77
C ALA A 313 -13.31 -19.14 -69.38
N GLY A 314 -14.50 -19.22 -68.76
CA GLY A 314 -15.07 -20.47 -68.29
C GLY A 314 -15.30 -21.46 -69.43
N PRO A 315 -16.07 -21.13 -70.48
CA PRO A 315 -16.23 -21.97 -71.67
C PRO A 315 -14.91 -22.26 -72.42
N MET A 316 -14.01 -21.28 -72.49
CA MET A 316 -12.68 -21.44 -73.08
C MET A 316 -11.84 -22.49 -72.35
N LEU A 317 -11.86 -22.46 -71.00
CA LEU A 317 -11.17 -23.44 -70.17
C LEU A 317 -11.76 -24.85 -70.32
N ALA A 318 -13.09 -24.97 -70.35
CA ALA A 318 -13.78 -26.26 -70.60
C ALA A 318 -13.39 -26.85 -71.95
N GLU A 319 -13.39 -26.01 -73.03
CA GLU A 319 -12.93 -26.41 -74.30
C GLU A 319 -11.46 -26.79 -74.38
N TRP A 320 -10.59 -25.98 -73.69
CA TRP A 320 -9.16 -26.31 -73.55
C TRP A 320 -8.90 -27.63 -72.88
N ASN A 321 -9.60 -27.95 -71.82
CA ASN A 321 -9.47 -29.24 -71.11
C ASN A 321 -9.98 -30.39 -71.95
N ARG A 322 -11.11 -30.21 -72.67
CA ARG A 322 -11.68 -31.20 -73.59
C ARG A 322 -10.70 -31.52 -74.73
N VAL A 323 -10.13 -30.50 -75.36
CA VAL A 323 -9.18 -30.63 -76.45
C VAL A 323 -7.86 -31.21 -76.02
N SER A 324 -7.36 -30.85 -74.84
CA SER A 324 -6.09 -31.34 -74.29
C SER A 324 -6.12 -32.83 -73.95
N ALA A 325 -7.29 -33.41 -73.71
CA ALA A 325 -7.51 -34.84 -73.50
C ALA A 325 -7.57 -35.68 -74.82
N GLN A 326 -7.57 -35.05 -76.00
CA GLN A 326 -7.61 -35.72 -77.27
C GLN A 326 -6.23 -36.14 -77.77
N TRP A 327 -6.19 -37.05 -78.75
CA TRP A 327 -4.96 -37.47 -79.36
C TRP A 327 -4.35 -36.35 -80.24
N PHE A 328 -3.09 -36.47 -80.65
CA PHE A 328 -2.21 -35.47 -81.23
C PHE A 328 -2.85 -34.48 -82.24
N LEU A 329 -3.54 -34.92 -83.26
CA LEU A 329 -4.04 -34.04 -84.32
C LEU A 329 -5.20 -33.10 -83.88
N PRO A 330 -6.33 -33.60 -83.32
CA PRO A 330 -7.41 -32.76 -82.83
C PRO A 330 -6.91 -31.81 -81.68
N ARG A 331 -6.02 -32.30 -80.80
CA ARG A 331 -5.39 -31.50 -79.77
C ARG A 331 -4.67 -30.30 -80.35
N TYR A 332 -3.85 -30.52 -81.41
CA TYR A 332 -3.07 -29.43 -82.01
C TYR A 332 -3.96 -28.33 -82.59
N PHE A 333 -4.99 -28.73 -83.43
CA PHE A 333 -5.87 -27.73 -84.01
C PHE A 333 -6.79 -27.04 -83.01
N GLY A 334 -7.31 -27.75 -82.05
CA GLY A 334 -8.15 -27.19 -80.98
C GLY A 334 -7.41 -26.17 -80.06
N GLN A 335 -6.22 -26.55 -79.63
CA GLN A 335 -5.35 -25.64 -78.85
C GLN A 335 -4.96 -24.38 -79.66
N ARG A 336 -4.66 -24.53 -80.96
CA ARG A 336 -4.34 -23.42 -81.87
C ARG A 336 -5.51 -22.44 -82.01
N LYS A 337 -6.74 -22.91 -81.99
CA LYS A 337 -7.97 -22.08 -82.08
C LYS A 337 -8.08 -21.19 -80.82
N ILE A 338 -7.91 -21.79 -79.66
CA ILE A 338 -7.99 -21.05 -78.38
C ILE A 338 -6.79 -20.05 -78.19
N LYS A 339 -5.58 -20.47 -78.55
CA LYS A 339 -4.43 -19.59 -78.59
C LYS A 339 -4.66 -18.41 -79.56
N LYS A 340 -5.26 -18.61 -80.72
CA LYS A 340 -5.59 -17.53 -81.66
C LYS A 340 -6.60 -16.55 -81.07
N ALA A 341 -7.52 -16.98 -80.23
CA ALA A 341 -8.49 -16.12 -79.56
C ALA A 341 -7.84 -15.29 -78.40
N ILE A 342 -6.83 -15.84 -77.77
CA ILE A 342 -6.10 -15.11 -76.65
C ILE A 342 -5.00 -14.23 -77.22
N ARG A 343 -4.40 -14.56 -78.36
CA ARG A 343 -3.25 -13.83 -78.94
C ARG A 343 -3.43 -12.30 -79.06
N PRO A 344 -4.59 -11.74 -79.39
CA PRO A 344 -4.79 -10.29 -79.53
C PRO A 344 -4.55 -9.56 -78.21
N TYR A 345 -4.64 -10.24 -77.05
CA TYR A 345 -4.51 -9.69 -75.71
C TYR A 345 -3.13 -9.94 -75.09
N ALA A 346 -2.26 -10.71 -75.79
CA ALA A 346 -0.96 -11.09 -75.27
C ALA A 346 0.10 -10.07 -75.62
N LEU A 347 0.91 -9.69 -74.64
CA LEU A 347 2.09 -8.80 -74.77
C LEU A 347 3.33 -9.60 -75.24
N GLN A 348 3.30 -10.93 -75.08
CA GLN A 348 4.38 -11.86 -75.43
C GLN A 348 3.80 -13.07 -76.19
N PRO A 349 4.61 -13.90 -76.90
CA PRO A 349 4.14 -15.08 -77.56
C PRO A 349 3.41 -16.04 -76.59
N VAL A 350 2.20 -16.45 -76.95
CA VAL A 350 1.36 -17.37 -76.12
C VAL A 350 1.85 -18.80 -76.27
N GLU A 351 2.48 -19.36 -75.24
CA GLU A 351 2.87 -20.73 -75.15
C GLU A 351 1.68 -21.62 -74.69
N PRO A 352 1.61 -22.92 -75.12
CA PRO A 352 0.54 -23.77 -74.64
C PRO A 352 0.40 -23.91 -73.12
N GLU A 353 1.54 -23.84 -72.42
CA GLU A 353 1.63 -24.00 -70.98
C GLU A 353 1.06 -22.81 -70.22
N THR A 354 1.03 -21.61 -70.81
CA THR A 354 0.53 -20.40 -70.21
C THR A 354 -0.99 -20.23 -70.33
N VAL A 355 -1.65 -20.92 -71.27
CA VAL A 355 -3.09 -20.73 -71.55
C VAL A 355 -3.97 -21.19 -70.39
N GLN A 356 -3.75 -22.40 -69.87
CA GLN A 356 -4.59 -22.95 -68.82
C GLN A 356 -4.44 -22.11 -67.50
N PRO A 357 -3.24 -21.78 -67.00
CA PRO A 357 -3.06 -20.86 -65.87
C PRO A 357 -3.76 -19.52 -66.06
N LEU A 358 -3.59 -18.88 -67.23
CA LEU A 358 -4.27 -17.62 -67.56
C LEU A 358 -5.78 -17.72 -67.45
N LEU A 359 -6.40 -18.75 -68.05
CA LEU A 359 -7.86 -18.92 -68.02
C LEU A 359 -8.35 -19.13 -66.58
N HIS A 360 -7.62 -19.85 -65.76
CA HIS A 360 -7.92 -20.00 -64.33
C HIS A 360 -7.81 -18.66 -63.58
N GLN A 361 -6.76 -17.88 -63.84
CA GLN A 361 -6.60 -16.58 -63.24
C GLN A 361 -7.72 -15.61 -63.65
N VAL A 362 -8.12 -15.58 -64.96
CA VAL A 362 -9.22 -14.74 -65.42
C VAL A 362 -10.55 -15.17 -64.80
N ILE A 363 -10.84 -16.46 -64.66
CA ILE A 363 -12.05 -16.93 -63.96
C ILE A 363 -12.04 -16.46 -62.51
N ARG A 364 -10.93 -16.65 -61.77
CA ARG A 364 -10.80 -16.19 -60.39
C ARG A 364 -10.96 -14.70 -60.28
N TYR A 365 -10.38 -13.92 -61.20
CA TYR A 365 -10.57 -12.47 -61.25
C TYR A 365 -12.05 -12.11 -61.41
N GLN A 366 -12.77 -12.78 -62.33
CA GLN A 366 -14.19 -12.51 -62.59
C GLN A 366 -15.07 -12.91 -61.39
N GLU A 367 -14.75 -13.98 -60.69
CA GLU A 367 -15.42 -14.39 -59.44
C GLU A 367 -15.22 -13.35 -58.33
N GLU A 368 -13.99 -12.85 -58.12
CA GLU A 368 -13.68 -11.82 -57.13
C GLU A 368 -14.33 -10.49 -57.48
N LEU A 369 -14.39 -10.14 -58.79
CA LEU A 369 -15.06 -8.95 -59.28
C LEU A 369 -16.59 -9.02 -59.06
N ASP A 370 -17.21 -10.13 -59.39
CA ASP A 370 -18.66 -10.35 -59.18
C ASP A 370 -19.03 -10.34 -57.71
N PHE A 371 -18.16 -10.86 -56.84
CA PHE A 371 -18.32 -10.78 -55.40
C PHE A 371 -18.27 -9.31 -54.92
N THR A 372 -17.23 -8.56 -55.30
CA THR A 372 -17.08 -7.16 -54.90
C THR A 372 -18.22 -6.30 -55.41
N ASP A 373 -18.65 -6.45 -56.66
CA ASP A 373 -19.74 -5.67 -57.26
C ASP A 373 -21.10 -5.95 -56.59
N ARG A 374 -21.40 -7.22 -56.25
CA ARG A 374 -22.64 -7.60 -55.54
C ARG A 374 -22.71 -7.05 -54.13
N TYR A 375 -21.61 -7.10 -53.37
CA TYR A 375 -21.58 -6.60 -52.00
C TYR A 375 -21.55 -5.08 -51.96
N THR A 376 -20.79 -4.43 -52.84
CA THR A 376 -20.74 -2.98 -52.95
C THR A 376 -22.11 -2.39 -53.27
N ALA A 377 -22.94 -3.06 -54.06
CA ALA A 377 -24.29 -2.62 -54.41
C ALA A 377 -25.28 -2.71 -53.22
N LYS A 378 -24.99 -3.52 -52.19
CA LYS A 378 -25.83 -3.72 -51.00
C LYS A 378 -25.42 -2.88 -49.82
N LEU A 379 -24.15 -2.50 -49.74
CA LEU A 379 -23.63 -1.70 -48.64
C LEU A 379 -23.94 -0.21 -48.87
N PRO A 380 -24.28 0.55 -47.83
CA PRO A 380 -24.34 2.00 -47.94
C PRO A 380 -23.03 2.49 -48.53
N SER A 381 -23.07 3.44 -49.46
CA SER A 381 -21.85 3.96 -50.04
C SER A 381 -21.00 4.60 -48.99
N LEU A 382 -19.99 3.91 -48.50
CA LEU A 382 -19.07 4.45 -47.48
C LEU A 382 -18.46 5.75 -47.96
N PHE A 383 -18.31 5.91 -49.30
CA PHE A 383 -17.50 6.99 -49.82
C PHE A 383 -18.01 7.58 -51.16
N GLY A 384 -19.12 7.14 -51.70
CA GLY A 384 -19.53 7.52 -53.01
C GLY A 384 -18.50 7.20 -54.13
N ARG A 385 -17.48 6.41 -53.77
CA ARG A 385 -16.27 6.20 -54.55
C ARG A 385 -15.78 4.75 -54.57
N PHE A 386 -16.61 3.75 -54.29
CA PHE A 386 -16.21 2.37 -54.57
C PHE A 386 -16.05 2.17 -56.07
N GLY A 387 -14.96 2.74 -56.59
CA GLY A 387 -14.49 2.50 -57.94
C GLY A 387 -13.53 1.33 -58.01
N ARG A 388 -13.24 0.85 -59.21
CA ARG A 388 -12.43 -0.35 -59.44
C ARG A 388 -10.94 -0.26 -59.14
N ASP A 389 -10.43 0.93 -58.74
CA ASP A 389 -9.02 1.21 -58.50
C ASP A 389 -8.76 1.87 -57.13
N GLU A 390 -9.45 1.40 -56.08
CA GLU A 390 -9.40 2.05 -54.79
C GLU A 390 -8.27 1.54 -53.88
N GLU A 391 -7.75 2.49 -53.02
CA GLU A 391 -6.74 2.22 -52.03
C GLU A 391 -7.37 1.44 -50.86
N TRP A 392 -7.36 0.12 -50.94
CA TRP A 392 -7.93 -0.79 -49.91
C TRP A 392 -7.38 -0.52 -48.50
N ASP A 393 -6.15 0.00 -48.40
CA ASP A 393 -5.54 0.30 -47.13
C ASP A 393 -6.25 1.49 -46.43
N ILE A 394 -6.71 2.46 -47.18
CA ILE A 394 -7.50 3.58 -46.65
C ILE A 394 -8.86 3.07 -46.14
N ILE A 395 -9.49 2.17 -46.87
CA ILE A 395 -10.78 1.60 -46.47
C ILE A 395 -10.61 0.77 -45.18
N ASP A 396 -9.57 -0.07 -45.08
CA ASP A 396 -9.29 -0.84 -43.89
C ASP A 396 -8.98 0.10 -42.71
N GLN A 397 -8.24 1.19 -42.92
CA GLN A 397 -8.00 2.20 -41.90
C GLN A 397 -9.32 2.82 -41.41
N ILE A 398 -10.21 3.21 -42.31
CA ILE A 398 -11.52 3.77 -41.94
C ILE A 398 -12.36 2.76 -41.17
N ILE A 399 -12.42 1.49 -41.62
CA ILE A 399 -13.12 0.45 -40.89
C ILE A 399 -12.58 0.30 -39.47
N HIS A 400 -11.27 0.30 -39.31
CA HIS A 400 -10.60 0.21 -38.03
C HIS A 400 -10.96 1.39 -37.13
N GLU A 401 -10.83 2.61 -37.63
CA GLU A 401 -11.06 3.83 -36.88
C GLU A 401 -12.54 4.02 -36.50
N VAL A 402 -13.48 3.70 -37.40
CA VAL A 402 -14.92 3.74 -37.11
C VAL A 402 -15.32 2.68 -36.08
N SER A 403 -14.74 1.48 -36.15
CA SER A 403 -14.96 0.44 -35.14
C SER A 403 -14.44 0.89 -33.76
N SER A 404 -13.27 1.52 -33.73
CA SER A 404 -12.68 2.09 -32.52
C SER A 404 -13.54 3.21 -31.94
N LEU A 405 -13.97 4.16 -32.77
CA LEU A 405 -14.88 5.23 -32.37
C LEU A 405 -16.19 4.68 -31.78
N HIS A 406 -16.76 3.66 -32.44
CA HIS A 406 -17.97 3.00 -31.96
C HIS A 406 -17.78 2.38 -30.57
N SER A 407 -16.68 1.68 -30.36
CA SER A 407 -16.34 1.07 -29.06
C SER A 407 -16.16 2.13 -27.97
N LEU A 408 -15.55 3.26 -28.29
CA LEU A 408 -15.41 4.40 -27.35
C LEU A 408 -16.77 5.02 -27.01
N LEU A 409 -17.67 5.20 -27.97
CA LEU A 409 -19.02 5.69 -27.74
C LEU A 409 -19.84 4.76 -26.83
N LEU A 410 -19.69 3.43 -27.02
CA LEU A 410 -20.31 2.43 -26.14
C LEU A 410 -19.71 2.42 -24.73
N SER A 411 -18.42 2.69 -24.57
CA SER A 411 -17.80 2.78 -23.26
C SER A 411 -18.12 4.08 -22.53
N TYR A 412 -18.38 5.17 -23.26
CA TYR A 412 -18.83 6.42 -22.70
C TYR A 412 -20.25 6.33 -22.11
N SER A 413 -21.15 5.63 -22.78
CA SER A 413 -22.51 5.42 -22.28
C SER A 413 -22.94 3.97 -22.47
N LYS A 414 -23.36 3.34 -21.36
CA LYS A 414 -24.01 2.02 -21.39
C LYS A 414 -25.49 2.10 -21.85
N ASP A 415 -26.04 3.31 -21.88
CA ASP A 415 -27.40 3.56 -22.39
C ASP A 415 -27.37 3.60 -23.92
N VAL A 416 -28.01 2.59 -24.52
CA VAL A 416 -28.12 2.44 -25.98
C VAL A 416 -28.86 3.65 -26.61
N ALA A 417 -29.87 4.18 -25.93
CA ALA A 417 -30.64 5.33 -26.42
C ALA A 417 -29.76 6.59 -26.44
N LYS A 418 -28.97 6.82 -25.39
CA LYS A 418 -28.01 7.92 -25.33
C LYS A 418 -26.92 7.79 -26.40
N THR A 419 -26.33 6.64 -26.54
CA THR A 419 -25.32 6.37 -27.58
C THR A 419 -25.89 6.58 -29.00
N SER A 420 -27.12 6.15 -29.24
CA SER A 420 -27.80 6.36 -30.52
C SER A 420 -28.01 7.86 -30.81
N ARG A 421 -28.44 8.63 -29.79
CA ARG A 421 -28.62 10.09 -29.91
C ARG A 421 -27.31 10.80 -30.24
N ILE A 422 -26.23 10.47 -29.51
CA ILE A 422 -24.88 11.02 -29.78
C ILE A 422 -24.46 10.75 -31.23
N LYS A 423 -24.66 9.52 -31.72
CA LYS A 423 -24.34 9.16 -33.10
C LYS A 423 -25.17 9.94 -34.11
N GLN A 424 -26.47 10.14 -33.87
CA GLN A 424 -27.35 10.92 -34.73
C GLN A 424 -26.89 12.38 -34.78
N ASN A 425 -26.54 12.97 -33.64
CA ASN A 425 -26.08 14.33 -33.54
C ASN A 425 -24.74 14.53 -34.26
N LEU A 426 -23.78 13.62 -34.07
CA LEU A 426 -22.53 13.63 -34.84
C LEU A 426 -22.81 13.48 -36.36
N ALA A 427 -23.74 12.62 -36.75
CA ALA A 427 -24.10 12.44 -38.16
C ALA A 427 -24.71 13.70 -38.77
N LEU A 428 -25.56 14.43 -38.01
CA LEU A 428 -26.11 15.73 -38.45
C LEU A 428 -25.00 16.79 -38.65
N GLN A 429 -24.01 16.79 -37.78
CA GLN A 429 -22.88 17.69 -37.87
C GLN A 429 -21.90 17.36 -39.04
N LEU A 430 -21.91 16.10 -39.47
CA LEU A 430 -21.07 15.58 -40.55
C LEU A 430 -21.75 15.64 -41.94
N THR A 431 -22.91 16.27 -42.06
CA THR A 431 -23.65 16.32 -43.36
C THR A 431 -22.85 16.91 -44.50
N GLU A 432 -21.97 17.85 -44.20
CA GLU A 432 -21.04 18.46 -45.18
C GLU A 432 -19.69 17.71 -45.29
N GLY A 433 -19.56 16.56 -44.61
CA GLY A 433 -18.38 15.72 -44.56
C GLY A 433 -17.41 16.08 -43.41
N ILE A 434 -16.59 15.10 -43.08
CA ILE A 434 -15.65 15.23 -41.93
C ILE A 434 -14.60 16.30 -42.12
N ARG A 435 -14.27 16.65 -43.37
CA ARG A 435 -13.29 17.71 -43.65
C ARG A 435 -13.84 19.05 -43.25
N THR A 436 -15.06 19.40 -43.69
CA THR A 436 -15.73 20.64 -43.30
C THR A 436 -15.94 20.73 -41.80
N PHE A 437 -16.35 19.62 -41.15
CA PHE A 437 -16.45 19.55 -39.70
C PHE A 437 -15.14 19.84 -39.00
N ARG A 438 -14.03 19.30 -39.50
CA ARG A 438 -12.69 19.57 -38.94
C ARG A 438 -12.30 21.05 -39.16
N ASP A 439 -12.52 21.60 -40.33
CA ASP A 439 -12.18 23.01 -40.61
C ASP A 439 -12.89 23.95 -39.63
N ILE A 440 -14.14 23.65 -39.27
CA ILE A 440 -14.93 24.43 -38.31
C ILE A 440 -14.48 24.20 -36.87
N HIS A 441 -14.23 22.98 -36.47
CA HIS A 441 -14.07 22.61 -35.05
C HIS A 441 -12.63 22.24 -34.65
N SER A 442 -11.70 22.09 -35.60
CA SER A 442 -10.33 21.61 -35.35
C SER A 442 -9.59 22.40 -34.28
N HIS A 443 -9.76 23.71 -34.24
CA HIS A 443 -9.08 24.54 -33.25
C HIS A 443 -9.51 24.16 -31.83
N SER A 444 -10.82 24.13 -31.55
CA SER A 444 -11.35 23.82 -30.22
C SER A 444 -11.08 22.37 -29.81
N LEU A 445 -11.18 21.42 -30.76
CA LEU A 445 -10.93 20.01 -30.51
C LEU A 445 -9.45 19.72 -30.24
N ASN A 446 -8.55 20.31 -31.00
CA ASN A 446 -7.10 20.19 -30.79
C ASN A 446 -6.69 20.86 -29.47
N GLU A 447 -7.24 22.03 -29.15
CA GLU A 447 -6.99 22.72 -27.89
C GLU A 447 -7.38 21.82 -26.68
N LEU A 448 -8.58 21.21 -26.70
CA LEU A 448 -9.02 20.31 -25.63
C LEU A 448 -8.15 19.06 -25.54
N HIS A 449 -7.75 18.51 -26.68
CA HIS A 449 -6.84 17.36 -26.74
C HIS A 449 -5.46 17.69 -26.14
N GLN A 450 -4.88 18.84 -26.50
CA GLN A 450 -3.62 19.32 -25.94
C GLN A 450 -3.70 19.56 -24.43
N LEU A 451 -4.81 20.12 -23.96
CA LEU A 451 -5.06 20.32 -22.53
C LEU A 451 -5.11 18.96 -21.79
N ALA A 452 -5.74 17.95 -22.37
CA ALA A 452 -5.80 16.61 -21.77
C ALA A 452 -4.43 15.91 -21.71
N ASP A 453 -3.63 16.01 -22.78
CA ASP A 453 -2.28 15.44 -22.80
C ASP A 453 -1.37 16.16 -21.78
N THR A 454 -1.47 17.49 -21.70
CA THR A 454 -0.72 18.30 -20.74
C THR A 454 -1.17 18.01 -19.30
N LEU A 455 -2.48 17.76 -19.09
CA LEU A 455 -3.02 17.37 -17.78
C LEU A 455 -2.40 16.05 -17.34
N THR A 456 -2.41 15.03 -18.19
CA THR A 456 -1.81 13.72 -17.90
C THR A 456 -0.32 13.81 -17.56
N ALA A 457 0.44 14.61 -18.32
CA ALA A 457 1.84 14.87 -18.05
C ALA A 457 2.05 15.59 -16.69
N THR A 458 1.16 16.54 -16.36
CA THR A 458 1.20 17.29 -15.10
C THR A 458 0.83 16.41 -13.91
N GLU A 459 -0.16 15.52 -14.04
CA GLU A 459 -0.53 14.49 -13.06
C GLU A 459 0.66 13.60 -12.76
N GLN A 460 1.38 13.17 -13.78
CA GLN A 460 2.58 12.35 -13.64
C GLN A 460 3.70 13.10 -12.89
N ARG A 461 3.87 14.39 -13.16
CA ARG A 461 4.81 15.24 -12.41
C ARG A 461 4.39 15.41 -10.96
N LEU A 462 3.11 15.63 -10.67
CA LEU A 462 2.59 15.68 -9.29
C LEU A 462 2.82 14.36 -8.56
N SER A 463 2.62 13.24 -9.24
CA SER A 463 2.89 11.91 -8.67
C SER A 463 4.37 11.72 -8.32
N THR A 464 5.29 12.14 -9.18
CA THR A 464 6.73 12.02 -8.93
C THR A 464 7.24 12.98 -7.87
N THR A 465 6.75 14.23 -7.87
CA THR A 465 7.24 15.30 -6.98
C THR A 465 6.60 15.25 -5.59
N LEU A 466 5.30 14.96 -5.52
CA LEU A 466 4.51 15.00 -4.28
C LEU A 466 4.00 13.61 -3.83
N GLY A 467 4.26 12.54 -4.58
CA GLY A 467 3.75 11.20 -4.29
C GLY A 467 2.23 11.09 -4.35
N ILE A 468 1.58 11.96 -5.13
CA ILE A 468 0.12 12.02 -5.24
C ILE A 468 -0.34 10.96 -6.25
N THR A 469 -1.39 10.21 -5.93
CA THR A 469 -2.02 9.28 -6.88
C THR A 469 -3.25 9.91 -7.55
N VAL A 470 -3.68 9.34 -8.67
CA VAL A 470 -4.89 9.79 -9.39
C VAL A 470 -6.12 9.66 -8.49
N GLU A 471 -6.18 8.62 -7.65
CA GLU A 471 -7.25 8.40 -6.69
C GLU A 471 -7.30 9.47 -5.60
N THR A 472 -6.15 10.04 -5.27
CA THR A 472 -6.05 11.13 -4.29
C THR A 472 -6.47 12.47 -4.90
N LEU A 473 -6.17 12.68 -6.18
CA LEU A 473 -6.54 13.90 -6.91
C LEU A 473 -8.04 13.97 -7.22
N TYR A 474 -8.63 12.83 -7.57
CA TYR A 474 -9.97 12.79 -8.12
C TYR A 474 -10.89 11.86 -7.33
N THR A 475 -12.02 12.39 -6.93
CA THR A 475 -13.16 11.56 -6.51
C THR A 475 -13.93 11.10 -7.76
N ASN A 476 -14.56 9.94 -7.69
CA ASN A 476 -15.43 9.44 -8.77
C ASN A 476 -16.77 10.20 -8.75
N SER A 477 -16.68 11.52 -8.91
CA SER A 477 -17.79 12.49 -8.84
C SER A 477 -17.90 13.23 -10.17
N ALA A 478 -19.11 13.68 -10.49
CA ALA A 478 -19.37 14.55 -11.62
C ALA A 478 -18.70 15.93 -11.49
N ASP A 479 -18.43 16.38 -10.25
CA ASP A 479 -17.69 17.62 -9.98
C ASP A 479 -16.19 17.35 -9.68
N TRP A 480 -15.57 16.41 -10.37
CA TRP A 480 -14.17 16.07 -10.17
C TRP A 480 -13.21 17.27 -10.37
N ILE A 481 -13.54 18.17 -11.30
CA ILE A 481 -12.73 19.35 -11.56
C ILE A 481 -12.79 20.33 -10.38
N GLY A 482 -13.99 20.63 -9.86
CA GLY A 482 -14.15 21.52 -8.71
C GLY A 482 -13.45 21.00 -7.47
N ILE A 483 -13.60 19.70 -7.20
CA ILE A 483 -12.94 19.04 -6.07
C ILE A 483 -11.41 19.07 -6.23
N ALA A 484 -10.88 18.72 -7.39
CA ALA A 484 -9.45 18.76 -7.66
C ALA A 484 -8.86 20.18 -7.61
N LEU A 485 -9.60 21.19 -8.09
CA LEU A 485 -9.21 22.60 -8.00
C LEU A 485 -9.11 23.04 -6.53
N GLN A 486 -10.11 22.72 -5.71
CA GLN A 486 -10.11 23.05 -4.29
C GLN A 486 -8.95 22.37 -3.56
N GLN A 487 -8.73 21.11 -3.82
CA GLN A 487 -7.64 20.34 -3.20
C GLN A 487 -6.27 20.88 -3.59
N ALA A 488 -6.05 21.12 -4.89
CA ALA A 488 -4.79 21.65 -5.40
C ALA A 488 -4.50 23.06 -4.88
N ALA A 489 -5.53 23.92 -4.77
CA ALA A 489 -5.41 25.24 -4.16
C ALA A 489 -5.02 25.15 -2.69
N THR A 490 -5.69 24.27 -1.92
CA THR A 490 -5.37 24.02 -0.51
C THR A 490 -3.91 23.56 -0.35
N TRP A 491 -3.45 22.62 -1.16
CA TRP A 491 -2.06 22.18 -1.13
C TRP A 491 -1.08 23.31 -1.46
N LYS A 492 -1.35 24.05 -2.53
CA LYS A 492 -0.49 25.16 -2.96
C LYS A 492 -0.35 26.25 -1.90
N GLU A 493 -1.45 26.62 -1.25
CA GLU A 493 -1.47 27.63 -0.18
C GLU A 493 -0.73 27.19 1.09
N ASN A 494 -0.61 25.87 1.32
CA ASN A 494 0.02 25.34 2.52
C ASN A 494 1.39 24.67 2.26
N LEU A 495 2.03 24.91 1.12
CA LEU A 495 3.36 24.37 0.81
C LEU A 495 4.47 24.87 1.74
N ASP A 496 4.26 25.92 2.49
CA ASP A 496 5.16 26.36 3.54
C ASP A 496 5.29 25.33 4.68
N LYS A 497 4.23 24.56 4.93
CA LYS A 497 4.18 23.47 5.93
C LYS A 497 4.70 22.12 5.40
N LEU A 498 5.17 22.06 4.14
CA LEU A 498 5.59 20.81 3.52
C LEU A 498 6.78 20.15 4.23
N LYS A 499 7.66 20.92 4.86
CA LYS A 499 8.79 20.40 5.64
C LYS A 499 8.31 19.64 6.87
N ASP A 500 7.42 20.25 7.65
CA ASP A 500 6.90 19.63 8.88
C ASP A 500 6.05 18.41 8.57
N TRP A 501 5.27 18.49 7.50
CA TRP A 501 4.51 17.36 6.94
C TRP A 501 5.42 16.20 6.53
N TYR A 502 6.54 16.48 5.85
CA TYR A 502 7.54 15.47 5.50
C TYR A 502 8.16 14.81 6.72
N GLN A 503 8.54 15.60 7.74
CA GLN A 503 9.11 15.06 8.97
C GLN A 503 8.13 14.12 9.69
N TRP A 504 6.86 14.48 9.73
CA TRP A 504 5.83 13.58 10.25
C TRP A 504 5.70 12.30 9.44
N LEU A 505 5.68 12.37 8.11
CA LEU A 505 5.64 11.20 7.24
C LEU A 505 6.84 10.26 7.44
N GLN A 506 8.00 10.79 7.83
CA GLN A 506 9.20 9.98 8.10
C GLN A 506 9.15 9.31 9.48
N SER A 507 8.41 9.87 10.43
CA SER A 507 8.24 9.30 11.77
C SER A 507 7.10 8.29 11.85
N TYR A 508 6.16 8.36 10.93
CA TYR A 508 5.06 7.40 10.78
C TYR A 508 5.50 6.16 10.01
#